data_5560c70808678e1ff6a33a05501f0e68
#
_entry.id   5560c70808678e1ff6a33a05501f0e68
#
_cell.length_a   1.000
_cell.length_b   1.000
_cell.length_c   1.000
_cell.angle_alpha   90.00
_cell.angle_beta   90.00
_cell.angle_gamma   90.00
#
_symmetry.space_group_name_H-M   'P 1'
#
loop_
_entity.id
_entity.type
_entity.pdbx_description
1 polymer ?
#
loop_
_entity_poly.entity_id
_entity_poly.type
_entity_poly.pdbx_seq_one_letter_code
_entity_poly.pdbx_strand_id
1 'polypeptide(L)'
;MEESELVERAKNGDTKAFEELMRRTQHKIYNLGLRLLGNKEDAADLLQETYIKAYEKLPEFEERSAFSTWLYRIATNFALMKLRKEKNKKVSIDELKKTANGVLKVEIPDWSQNPTAHFRNEELKEVLNEAINSLPPKYKSVFILHDIEGLPLSEVSQILSLSVPAVKTRLHRSRLFLREKLSEYFKKYGN
;
A
#
# COMPACT_ATOMS: atom_id res chain seq x y z
N MET A 1 -5.71 -15.59 -22.96
CA MET A 1 -4.54 -14.81 -23.40
C MET A 1 -3.71 -14.52 -22.17
N GLU A 2 -2.46 -14.93 -22.20
CA GLU A 2 -1.50 -14.75 -21.11
C GLU A 2 -1.14 -13.26 -20.93
N GLU A 3 -0.69 -12.88 -19.73
CA GLU A 3 -0.33 -11.48 -19.43
C GLU A 3 0.83 -11.01 -20.32
N SER A 4 1.85 -11.84 -20.49
CA SER A 4 3.01 -11.52 -21.34
C SER A 4 2.65 -11.25 -22.79
N GLU A 5 1.74 -12.03 -23.36
CA GLU A 5 1.24 -11.83 -24.73
C GLU A 5 0.51 -10.48 -24.87
N LEU A 6 -0.32 -10.12 -23.87
CA LEU A 6 -1.00 -8.82 -23.87
C LEU A 6 0.00 -7.67 -23.74
N VAL A 7 1.02 -7.80 -22.91
CA VAL A 7 2.07 -6.80 -22.74
C VAL A 7 2.83 -6.61 -24.05
N GLU A 8 3.26 -7.68 -24.71
CA GLU A 8 3.96 -7.61 -25.98
C GLU A 8 3.13 -6.91 -27.07
N ARG A 9 1.86 -7.28 -27.22
CA ARG A 9 0.95 -6.64 -28.16
C ARG A 9 0.74 -5.16 -27.85
N ALA A 10 0.55 -4.82 -26.59
CA ALA A 10 0.37 -3.44 -26.16
C ALA A 10 1.64 -2.59 -26.42
N LYS A 11 2.83 -3.14 -26.21
CA LYS A 11 4.10 -2.49 -26.60
C LYS A 11 4.19 -2.20 -28.10
N ASN A 12 3.61 -3.07 -28.92
CA ASN A 12 3.55 -2.91 -30.38
C ASN A 12 2.37 -2.01 -30.85
N GLY A 13 1.72 -1.29 -29.92
CA GLY A 13 0.68 -0.32 -30.22
C GLY A 13 -0.74 -0.86 -30.28
N ASP A 14 -0.97 -2.13 -29.87
CA ASP A 14 -2.32 -2.67 -29.74
C ASP A 14 -3.03 -2.11 -28.51
N THR A 15 -3.85 -1.07 -28.75
CA THR A 15 -4.62 -0.40 -27.71
C THR A 15 -5.61 -1.33 -27.00
N LYS A 16 -6.20 -2.31 -27.72
CA LYS A 16 -7.12 -3.29 -27.12
C LYS A 16 -6.42 -4.22 -26.13
N ALA A 17 -5.17 -4.59 -26.43
CA ALA A 17 -4.36 -5.36 -25.49
C ALA A 17 -4.08 -4.56 -24.21
N PHE A 18 -3.79 -3.26 -24.32
CA PHE A 18 -3.61 -2.39 -23.17
C PHE A 18 -4.91 -2.20 -22.38
N GLU A 19 -6.05 -1.99 -23.05
CA GLU A 19 -7.37 -1.93 -22.40
C GLU A 19 -7.67 -3.18 -21.59
N GLU A 20 -7.33 -4.37 -22.11
CA GLU A 20 -7.52 -5.62 -21.37
C GLU A 20 -6.60 -5.71 -20.15
N LEU A 21 -5.35 -5.25 -20.24
CA LEU A 21 -4.44 -5.14 -19.08
C LEU A 21 -5.00 -4.18 -18.03
N MET A 22 -5.54 -3.03 -18.44
CA MET A 22 -6.22 -2.09 -17.56
C MET A 22 -7.41 -2.75 -16.86
N ARG A 23 -8.29 -3.41 -17.61
CA ARG A 23 -9.48 -4.08 -17.07
C ARG A 23 -9.14 -5.11 -16.00
N ARG A 24 -8.04 -5.87 -16.17
CA ARG A 24 -7.58 -6.88 -15.20
C ARG A 24 -7.00 -6.28 -13.92
N THR A 25 -6.49 -5.06 -13.98
CA THR A 25 -5.70 -4.46 -12.89
C THR A 25 -6.40 -3.27 -12.21
N GLN A 26 -7.42 -2.65 -12.84
CA GLN A 26 -8.03 -1.40 -12.36
C GLN A 26 -8.55 -1.46 -10.91
N HIS A 27 -9.22 -2.56 -10.52
CA HIS A 27 -9.73 -2.69 -9.15
C HIS A 27 -8.60 -2.73 -8.12
N LYS A 28 -7.50 -3.40 -8.44
CA LYS A 28 -6.33 -3.47 -7.55
C LYS A 28 -5.68 -2.09 -7.38
N ILE A 29 -5.47 -1.37 -8.47
CA ILE A 29 -4.84 -0.04 -8.43
C ILE A 29 -5.76 0.99 -7.76
N TYR A 30 -7.06 0.97 -8.06
CA TYR A 30 -8.03 1.83 -7.38
C TYR A 30 -8.06 1.58 -5.86
N ASN A 31 -8.15 0.31 -5.44
CA ASN A 31 -8.17 -0.06 -4.03
C ASN A 31 -6.86 0.31 -3.32
N LEU A 32 -5.72 0.13 -3.97
CA LEU A 32 -4.43 0.60 -3.45
C LEU A 32 -4.46 2.11 -3.23
N GLY A 33 -4.94 2.87 -4.22
CA GLY A 33 -5.09 4.33 -4.14
C GLY A 33 -5.99 4.74 -2.97
N LEU A 34 -7.15 4.09 -2.86
CA LEU A 34 -8.11 4.37 -1.79
C LEU A 34 -7.50 4.12 -0.40
N ARG A 35 -6.75 3.03 -0.22
CA ARG A 35 -6.09 2.70 1.05
C ARG A 35 -4.93 3.65 1.37
N LEU A 36 -4.15 4.06 0.35
CA LEU A 36 -3.02 4.97 0.57
C LEU A 36 -3.47 6.40 0.82
N LEU A 37 -4.45 6.91 0.05
CA LEU A 37 -4.86 8.31 0.04
C LEU A 37 -6.08 8.60 0.92
N GLY A 38 -6.93 7.59 1.18
CA GLY A 38 -8.04 7.68 2.12
C GLY A 38 -9.34 8.28 1.56
N ASN A 39 -9.38 8.68 0.29
CA ASN A 39 -10.61 9.20 -0.34
C ASN A 39 -10.76 8.73 -1.79
N LYS A 40 -12.00 8.75 -2.28
CA LYS A 40 -12.38 8.19 -3.58
C LYS A 40 -11.91 9.04 -4.77
N GLU A 41 -11.92 10.34 -4.61
CA GLU A 41 -11.52 11.29 -5.67
C GLU A 41 -10.03 11.13 -5.97
N ASP A 42 -9.19 11.20 -4.95
CA ASP A 42 -7.76 11.00 -5.06
C ASP A 42 -7.40 9.60 -5.57
N ALA A 43 -8.17 8.57 -5.21
CA ALA A 43 -7.97 7.22 -5.71
C ALA A 43 -8.30 7.10 -7.21
N ALA A 44 -9.34 7.79 -7.68
CA ALA A 44 -9.70 7.83 -9.09
C ALA A 44 -8.65 8.61 -9.91
N ASP A 45 -8.20 9.75 -9.42
CA ASP A 45 -7.12 10.54 -10.04
C ASP A 45 -5.83 9.70 -10.14
N LEU A 46 -5.46 9.04 -9.04
CA LEU A 46 -4.29 8.15 -9.00
C LEU A 46 -4.39 7.03 -10.05
N LEU A 47 -5.58 6.44 -10.19
CA LEU A 47 -5.83 5.39 -11.18
C LEU A 47 -5.56 5.91 -12.60
N GLN A 48 -6.10 7.07 -12.94
CA GLN A 48 -5.90 7.71 -14.25
C GLN A 48 -4.43 8.05 -14.49
N GLU A 49 -3.78 8.75 -13.55
CA GLU A 49 -2.36 9.11 -13.66
C GLU A 49 -1.47 7.87 -13.81
N THR A 50 -1.80 6.79 -13.09
CA THR A 50 -1.06 5.52 -13.16
C THR A 50 -1.14 4.93 -14.56
N TYR A 51 -2.33 4.88 -15.20
CA TYR A 51 -2.45 4.30 -16.52
C TYR A 51 -1.90 5.19 -17.64
N ILE A 52 -2.03 6.51 -17.51
CA ILE A 52 -1.36 7.43 -18.43
C ILE A 52 0.14 7.18 -18.38
N LYS A 53 0.70 7.13 -17.19
CA LYS A 53 2.15 6.89 -17.00
C LYS A 53 2.57 5.49 -17.45
N ALA A 54 1.75 4.49 -17.18
CA ALA A 54 2.00 3.13 -17.63
C ALA A 54 2.00 3.04 -19.17
N TYR A 55 1.07 3.68 -19.84
CA TYR A 55 1.03 3.70 -21.30
C TYR A 55 2.27 4.37 -21.90
N GLU A 56 2.67 5.53 -21.36
CA GLU A 56 3.87 6.23 -21.78
C GLU A 56 5.16 5.39 -21.61
N LYS A 57 5.22 4.64 -20.49
CA LYS A 57 6.40 3.87 -20.08
C LYS A 57 6.38 2.41 -20.51
N LEU A 58 5.29 1.97 -21.17
CA LEU A 58 5.12 0.58 -21.57
C LEU A 58 6.26 0.07 -22.48
N PRO A 59 6.78 0.85 -23.44
CA PRO A 59 7.92 0.42 -24.25
C PRO A 59 9.19 0.11 -23.43
N GLU A 60 9.34 0.76 -22.26
CA GLU A 60 10.47 0.58 -21.35
C GLU A 60 10.26 -0.56 -20.34
N PHE A 61 9.08 -1.18 -20.33
CA PHE A 61 8.78 -2.27 -19.40
C PHE A 61 9.51 -3.55 -19.80
N GLU A 62 10.50 -3.96 -19.00
CA GLU A 62 11.42 -5.08 -19.30
C GLU A 62 10.92 -6.46 -18.83
N GLU A 63 9.68 -6.56 -18.32
CA GLU A 63 9.06 -7.82 -17.84
C GLU A 63 9.86 -8.56 -16.74
N ARG A 64 10.69 -7.83 -15.99
CA ARG A 64 11.42 -8.37 -14.83
C ARG A 64 10.52 -8.65 -13.62
N SER A 65 9.27 -8.25 -13.69
CA SER A 65 8.21 -8.49 -12.69
C SER A 65 6.87 -8.62 -13.41
N ALA A 66 5.84 -9.12 -12.72
CA ALA A 66 4.47 -9.07 -13.23
C ALA A 66 4.05 -7.64 -13.58
N PHE A 67 3.21 -7.46 -14.59
CA PHE A 67 2.69 -6.16 -14.99
C PHE A 67 2.00 -5.42 -13.83
N SER A 68 1.25 -6.17 -13.02
CA SER A 68 0.61 -5.63 -11.80
C SER A 68 1.62 -5.07 -10.80
N THR A 69 2.75 -5.74 -10.56
CA THR A 69 3.81 -5.27 -9.66
C THR A 69 4.43 -3.97 -10.17
N TRP A 70 4.63 -3.87 -11.48
CA TRP A 70 5.11 -2.65 -12.11
C TRP A 70 4.11 -1.50 -11.99
N LEU A 71 2.80 -1.76 -12.17
CA LEU A 71 1.75 -0.77 -11.92
C LEU A 71 1.69 -0.35 -10.45
N TYR A 72 1.82 -1.28 -9.50
CA TYR A 72 1.89 -0.96 -8.07
C TYR A 72 3.03 0.01 -7.76
N ARG A 73 4.19 -0.15 -8.42
CA ARG A 73 5.32 0.79 -8.27
C ARG A 73 4.96 2.18 -8.76
N ILE A 74 4.34 2.32 -9.93
CA ILE A 74 3.91 3.61 -10.48
C ILE A 74 2.89 4.27 -9.56
N ALA A 75 1.82 3.55 -9.19
CA ALA A 75 0.75 4.03 -8.34
C ALA A 75 1.25 4.46 -6.95
N THR A 76 2.09 3.63 -6.33
CA THR A 76 2.64 3.93 -5.00
C THR A 76 3.51 5.17 -5.02
N ASN A 77 4.32 5.37 -6.08
CA ASN A 77 5.13 6.56 -6.23
C ASN A 77 4.28 7.82 -6.32
N PHE A 78 3.21 7.83 -7.12
CA PHE A 78 2.27 8.95 -7.20
C PHE A 78 1.59 9.22 -5.85
N ALA A 79 1.08 8.18 -5.18
CA ALA A 79 0.46 8.31 -3.87
C ALA A 79 1.43 8.92 -2.83
N LEU A 80 2.68 8.43 -2.78
CA LEU A 80 3.68 8.96 -1.86
C LEU A 80 4.09 10.40 -2.18
N MET A 81 4.15 10.76 -3.46
CA MET A 81 4.38 12.15 -3.87
C MET A 81 3.25 13.07 -3.43
N LYS A 82 1.99 12.66 -3.64
CA LYS A 82 0.81 13.41 -3.20
C LYS A 82 0.80 13.61 -1.69
N LEU A 83 0.98 12.54 -0.92
CA LEU A 83 1.04 12.58 0.54
C LEU A 83 2.19 13.45 1.07
N ARG A 84 3.34 13.51 0.37
CA ARG A 84 4.44 14.42 0.75
C ARG A 84 4.08 15.90 0.53
N LYS A 85 3.40 16.22 -0.58
CA LYS A 85 2.93 17.59 -0.85
C LYS A 85 1.94 18.06 0.20
N GLU A 86 1.01 17.20 0.61
CA GLU A 86 0.04 17.50 1.66
C GLU A 86 0.69 17.64 3.04
N LYS A 87 1.70 16.81 3.34
CA LYS A 87 2.41 16.84 4.61
C LYS A 87 3.23 18.10 4.81
N ASN A 88 3.73 18.72 3.76
CA ASN A 88 4.38 20.03 3.87
C ASN A 88 3.42 21.14 4.38
N LYS A 89 2.13 20.81 4.50
CA LYS A 89 1.10 21.65 5.14
C LYS A 89 0.81 21.28 6.61
N LYS A 90 1.20 20.08 7.09
CA LYS A 90 0.90 19.63 8.48
C LYS A 90 1.91 18.58 8.98
N VAL A 91 2.52 18.81 10.17
CA VAL A 91 2.96 17.83 11.19
C VAL A 91 4.40 17.35 11.27
N SER A 92 4.89 17.48 12.50
CA SER A 92 6.17 17.10 13.10
C SER A 92 6.41 15.57 13.20
N ILE A 93 7.64 15.15 12.91
CA ILE A 93 8.11 13.75 12.85
C ILE A 93 8.39 13.15 14.25
N ASP A 94 8.18 13.91 15.32
CA ASP A 94 8.71 13.55 16.66
C ASP A 94 7.91 12.49 17.44
N GLU A 95 6.64 12.21 17.09
CA GLU A 95 5.84 11.24 17.83
C GLU A 95 6.32 9.79 17.68
N LEU A 96 6.84 9.39 16.51
CA LEU A 96 7.29 8.01 16.27
C LEU A 96 8.64 7.65 16.87
N LYS A 97 9.45 8.66 17.25
CA LYS A 97 10.71 8.42 17.95
C LYS A 97 10.50 7.99 19.41
N LYS A 98 9.39 8.39 20.00
CA LYS A 98 9.05 8.04 21.40
C LYS A 98 8.60 6.57 21.55
N THR A 99 7.93 6.03 20.54
CA THR A 99 7.42 4.64 20.56
C THR A 99 8.51 3.58 20.35
N ALA A 100 9.65 3.95 19.75
CA ALA A 100 10.73 3.01 19.45
C ALA A 100 11.57 2.56 20.63
N ASN A 101 11.46 3.22 21.79
CA ASN A 101 12.28 2.96 22.98
C ASN A 101 11.59 2.11 24.07
N GLY A 102 10.34 1.71 23.87
CA GLY A 102 9.60 0.85 24.79
C GLY A 102 9.68 -0.62 24.38
N VAL A 103 10.68 -1.34 24.85
CA VAL A 103 10.74 -2.80 24.71
C VAL A 103 9.73 -3.42 25.67
N LEU A 104 8.49 -3.62 25.21
CA LEU A 104 7.56 -4.57 25.82
C LEU A 104 7.53 -5.81 24.94
N LYS A 105 8.12 -6.90 25.44
CA LYS A 105 7.90 -8.26 24.94
C LYS A 105 6.44 -8.61 25.15
N VAL A 106 5.62 -8.38 24.13
CA VAL A 106 4.28 -8.96 24.02
C VAL A 106 4.29 -9.80 22.75
N GLU A 107 3.98 -11.08 22.89
CA GLU A 107 3.82 -11.98 21.76
C GLU A 107 2.82 -11.37 20.79
N ILE A 108 3.28 -11.12 19.57
CA ILE A 108 2.46 -10.55 18.50
C ILE A 108 1.63 -11.72 17.98
N PRO A 109 0.28 -11.66 18.00
CA PRO A 109 -0.51 -12.60 17.24
C PRO A 109 -0.04 -12.53 15.79
N ASP A 110 0.16 -13.67 15.15
CA ASP A 110 0.57 -13.76 13.77
C ASP A 110 -0.55 -13.22 12.86
N TRP A 111 -0.41 -11.98 12.44
CA TRP A 111 -1.35 -11.28 11.57
C TRP A 111 -1.27 -11.76 10.10
N SER A 112 -0.41 -12.73 9.81
CA SER A 112 -0.31 -13.36 8.48
C SER A 112 -1.56 -14.17 8.14
N GLN A 113 -2.39 -14.49 9.15
CA GLN A 113 -3.67 -15.15 8.96
C GLN A 113 -4.83 -14.14 8.92
N ASN A 114 -4.95 -13.45 7.79
CA ASN A 114 -6.16 -12.71 7.36
C ASN A 114 -6.78 -11.77 8.42
N PRO A 115 -6.27 -10.55 8.60
CA PRO A 115 -6.77 -9.60 9.62
C PRO A 115 -8.26 -9.23 9.43
N THR A 116 -8.78 -9.36 8.21
CA THR A 116 -10.18 -9.01 7.91
C THR A 116 -11.19 -10.08 8.31
N ALA A 117 -10.79 -11.33 8.51
CA ALA A 117 -11.70 -12.43 8.85
C ALA A 117 -12.20 -12.37 10.31
N HIS A 118 -11.48 -11.70 11.21
CA HIS A 118 -11.85 -11.60 12.62
C HIS A 118 -12.71 -10.38 12.98
N PHE A 119 -12.87 -9.42 12.07
CA PHE A 119 -13.59 -8.17 12.34
C PHE A 119 -15.03 -8.21 11.82
N ARG A 120 -15.94 -8.75 12.62
CA ARG A 120 -17.39 -8.72 12.34
C ARG A 120 -18.07 -7.41 12.76
N ASN A 121 -17.37 -6.52 13.45
CA ASN A 121 -17.94 -5.27 13.95
C ASN A 121 -17.49 -4.10 13.07
N GLU A 122 -18.44 -3.34 12.54
CA GLU A 122 -18.18 -2.16 11.70
C GLU A 122 -17.37 -1.09 12.44
N GLU A 123 -17.65 -0.88 13.72
CA GLU A 123 -16.92 0.05 14.56
C GLU A 123 -15.41 -0.26 14.64
N LEU A 124 -15.07 -1.54 14.79
CA LEU A 124 -13.66 -1.96 14.84
C LEU A 124 -12.97 -1.78 13.47
N LYS A 125 -13.70 -1.95 12.37
CA LYS A 125 -13.17 -1.63 11.03
C LYS A 125 -12.86 -0.15 10.87
N GLU A 126 -13.73 0.72 11.37
CA GLU A 126 -13.51 2.16 11.35
C GLU A 126 -12.27 2.54 12.16
N VAL A 127 -12.16 2.04 13.40
CA VAL A 127 -10.99 2.27 14.26
C VAL A 127 -9.69 1.77 13.61
N LEU A 128 -9.73 0.60 12.98
CA LEU A 128 -8.57 0.06 12.26
C LEU A 128 -8.21 0.95 11.06
N ASN A 129 -9.20 1.40 10.29
CA ASN A 129 -8.98 2.29 9.16
C ASN A 129 -8.40 3.65 9.61
N GLU A 130 -8.89 4.21 10.69
CA GLU A 130 -8.35 5.43 11.28
C GLU A 130 -6.90 5.24 11.75
N ALA A 131 -6.60 4.13 12.43
CA ALA A 131 -5.25 3.79 12.85
C ALA A 131 -4.30 3.65 11.64
N ILE A 132 -4.72 2.96 10.58
CA ILE A 132 -3.94 2.84 9.34
C ILE A 132 -3.75 4.20 8.68
N ASN A 133 -4.79 5.04 8.65
CA ASN A 133 -4.71 6.37 8.06
C ASN A 133 -3.78 7.31 8.85
N SER A 134 -3.62 7.09 10.15
CA SER A 134 -2.68 7.85 10.99
C SER A 134 -1.22 7.43 10.84
N LEU A 135 -0.93 6.28 10.19
CA LEU A 135 0.44 5.89 9.89
C LEU A 135 1.15 6.90 8.99
N PRO A 136 2.40 7.27 9.29
CA PRO A 136 3.21 8.03 8.33
C PRO A 136 3.34 7.32 6.99
N PRO A 137 3.35 8.05 5.85
CA PRO A 137 3.30 7.48 4.51
C PRO A 137 4.30 6.36 4.25
N LYS A 138 5.54 6.49 4.77
CA LYS A 138 6.61 5.49 4.61
C LYS A 138 6.34 4.15 5.32
N TYR A 139 5.53 4.14 6.38
CA TYR A 139 5.13 2.95 7.12
C TYR A 139 3.81 2.42 6.58
N LYS A 140 2.86 3.32 6.27
CA LYS A 140 1.57 3.01 5.68
C LYS A 140 1.72 2.23 4.37
N SER A 141 2.61 2.68 3.46
CA SER A 141 2.84 2.02 2.18
C SER A 141 3.36 0.58 2.34
N VAL A 142 4.30 0.34 3.24
CA VAL A 142 4.83 -1.00 3.49
C VAL A 142 3.74 -1.91 4.06
N PHE A 143 2.97 -1.42 5.04
CA PHE A 143 1.88 -2.17 5.67
C PHE A 143 0.79 -2.54 4.66
N ILE A 144 0.34 -1.56 3.85
CA ILE A 144 -0.69 -1.82 2.84
C ILE A 144 -0.21 -2.85 1.82
N LEU A 145 0.99 -2.66 1.25
CA LEU A 145 1.50 -3.55 0.22
C LEU A 145 1.71 -4.99 0.72
N HIS A 146 2.23 -5.16 1.94
CA HIS A 146 2.52 -6.49 2.47
C HIS A 146 1.33 -7.12 3.20
N ASP A 147 0.78 -6.43 4.22
CA ASP A 147 -0.22 -7.03 5.12
C ASP A 147 -1.64 -7.00 4.54
N ILE A 148 -1.95 -6.04 3.66
CA ILE A 148 -3.29 -5.92 3.07
C ILE A 148 -3.34 -6.50 1.65
N GLU A 149 -2.38 -6.14 0.78
CA GLU A 149 -2.34 -6.64 -0.61
C GLU A 149 -1.69 -8.02 -0.72
N GLY A 150 -1.05 -8.52 0.36
CA GLY A 150 -0.44 -9.85 0.40
C GLY A 150 0.83 -10.00 -0.42
N LEU A 151 1.49 -8.90 -0.81
CA LEU A 151 2.69 -8.97 -1.64
C LEU A 151 3.89 -9.48 -0.83
N PRO A 152 4.73 -10.35 -1.40
CA PRO A 152 5.94 -10.82 -0.73
C PRO A 152 6.92 -9.67 -0.49
N LEU A 153 7.76 -9.78 0.54
CA LEU A 153 8.72 -8.74 0.93
C LEU A 153 9.67 -8.33 -0.21
N SER A 154 10.02 -9.27 -1.09
CA SER A 154 10.84 -9.02 -2.27
C SER A 154 10.16 -8.08 -3.26
N GLU A 155 8.87 -8.25 -3.51
CA GLU A 155 8.09 -7.36 -4.39
C GLU A 155 7.90 -5.98 -3.76
N VAL A 156 7.54 -5.93 -2.46
CA VAL A 156 7.44 -4.66 -1.73
C VAL A 156 8.77 -3.89 -1.76
N SER A 157 9.90 -4.59 -1.64
CA SER A 157 11.24 -4.05 -1.78
C SER A 157 11.46 -3.39 -3.15
N GLN A 158 11.05 -4.06 -4.23
CA GLN A 158 11.14 -3.54 -5.60
C GLN A 158 10.19 -2.34 -5.82
N ILE A 159 8.93 -2.45 -5.38
CA ILE A 159 7.93 -1.39 -5.52
C ILE A 159 8.39 -0.10 -4.83
N LEU A 160 8.92 -0.21 -3.62
CA LEU A 160 9.34 0.94 -2.81
C LEU A 160 10.79 1.37 -3.02
N SER A 161 11.55 0.65 -3.85
CA SER A 161 12.99 0.86 -4.06
C SER A 161 13.78 0.87 -2.73
N LEU A 162 13.51 -0.15 -1.90
CA LEU A 162 14.12 -0.34 -0.58
C LEU A 162 14.83 -1.69 -0.52
N SER A 163 15.78 -1.85 0.41
CA SER A 163 16.29 -3.17 0.74
C SER A 163 15.26 -3.98 1.53
N VAL A 164 15.28 -5.32 1.40
CA VAL A 164 14.39 -6.21 2.17
C VAL A 164 14.52 -6.00 3.69
N PRO A 165 15.71 -5.83 4.28
CA PRO A 165 15.83 -5.47 5.70
C PRO A 165 15.14 -4.16 6.06
N ALA A 166 15.20 -3.13 5.18
CA ALA A 166 14.51 -1.87 5.40
C ALA A 166 12.98 -2.03 5.37
N VAL A 167 12.46 -2.86 4.46
CA VAL A 167 11.03 -3.23 4.41
C VAL A 167 10.62 -3.91 5.71
N LYS A 168 11.36 -4.93 6.16
CA LYS A 168 11.09 -5.63 7.43
C LYS A 168 11.05 -4.69 8.62
N THR A 169 12.02 -3.78 8.71
CA THR A 169 12.08 -2.78 9.79
C THR A 169 10.87 -1.84 9.76
N ARG A 170 10.49 -1.34 8.58
CA ARG A 170 9.32 -0.47 8.45
C ARG A 170 8.03 -1.20 8.76
N LEU A 171 7.89 -2.45 8.32
CA LEU A 171 6.74 -3.30 8.60
C LEU A 171 6.59 -3.57 10.11
N HIS A 172 7.68 -3.91 10.78
CA HIS A 172 7.68 -4.10 12.23
C HIS A 172 7.21 -2.82 12.96
N ARG A 173 7.74 -1.65 12.57
CA ARG A 173 7.35 -0.37 13.19
C ARG A 173 5.89 -0.02 12.91
N SER A 174 5.37 -0.27 11.70
CA SER A 174 3.96 -0.03 11.40
C SER A 174 3.03 -0.92 12.24
N ARG A 175 3.38 -2.19 12.43
CA ARG A 175 2.61 -3.12 13.26
C ARG A 175 2.63 -2.72 14.75
N LEU A 176 3.78 -2.27 15.27
CA LEU A 176 3.88 -1.75 16.63
C LEU A 176 2.98 -0.53 16.85
N PHE A 177 3.02 0.42 15.93
CA PHE A 177 2.18 1.62 15.99
C PHE A 177 0.68 1.26 15.98
N LEU A 178 0.26 0.39 15.07
CA LEU A 178 -1.13 -0.04 14.99
C LEU A 178 -1.58 -0.78 16.26
N ARG A 179 -0.73 -1.65 16.81
CA ARG A 179 -1.01 -2.34 18.08
C ARG A 179 -1.22 -1.35 19.24
N GLU A 180 -0.39 -0.32 19.33
CA GLU A 180 -0.53 0.71 20.37
C GLU A 180 -1.85 1.45 20.24
N LYS A 181 -2.19 1.91 19.03
CA LYS A 181 -3.47 2.59 18.75
C LYS A 181 -4.69 1.71 19.04
N LEU A 182 -4.65 0.44 18.65
CA LEU A 182 -5.73 -0.50 18.94
C LEU A 182 -5.82 -0.87 20.43
N SER A 183 -4.70 -0.94 21.14
CA SER A 183 -4.70 -1.21 22.58
C SER A 183 -5.34 -0.08 23.40
N GLU A 184 -5.20 1.16 22.96
CA GLU A 184 -5.90 2.32 23.56
C GLU A 184 -7.42 2.18 23.38
N TYR A 185 -7.86 1.76 22.21
CA TYR A 185 -9.28 1.51 21.94
C TYR A 185 -9.83 0.37 22.82
N PHE A 186 -9.17 -0.77 22.87
CA PHE A 186 -9.61 -1.91 23.69
C PHE A 186 -9.59 -1.63 25.19
N LYS A 187 -8.67 -0.80 25.70
CA LYS A 187 -8.69 -0.34 27.10
C LYS A 187 -9.90 0.52 27.40
N LYS A 188 -10.37 1.29 26.43
CA LYS A 188 -11.50 2.22 26.59
C LYS A 188 -12.85 1.54 26.43
N TYR A 189 -12.96 0.52 25.57
CA TYR A 189 -14.22 -0.08 25.13
C TYR A 189 -14.27 -1.62 25.29
N GLY A 190 -13.18 -2.26 25.70
CA GLY A 190 -13.08 -3.70 25.83
C GLY A 190 -13.39 -4.14 27.29
N ASN A 191 -14.65 -4.06 27.68
CA ASN A 191 -15.23 -4.79 28.80
C ASN A 191 -16.27 -5.74 28.29
#